data_def3634b001e9f2cb9ce99facf6d8b7c
#
_entry.id   def3634b001e9f2cb9ce99facf6d8b7c
#
_cell.length_a   1.000
_cell.length_b   1.000
_cell.length_c   1.000
_cell.angle_alpha   90.00
_cell.angle_beta   90.00
_cell.angle_gamma   90.00
#
_symmetry.space_group_name_H-M   'P 1'
#
loop_
_entity.id
_entity.type
_entity.pdbx_description
1 polymer ?
#
loop_
_entity_poly.entity_id
_entity_poly.type
_entity_poly.pdbx_seq_one_letter_code
_entity_poly.pdbx_strand_id
1 'polypeptide(L)'
;MAVVNQYLFYGKSTTSAESNVALLSPAVNETFIIKSIRVTNKSGSNTPTISITNNAFFVTHTQTLATNASVELISLPLVVVGGTVLKYSTAGTVTNGVDIAISYLNIKKEVTT
;
A
#
# COMPACT_ATOMS: atom_id res chain seq x y z
N MET A 1 -20.77 -4.38 21.98
CA MET A 1 -19.88 -3.74 21.00
C MET A 1 -20.00 -4.49 19.68
N ALA A 2 -20.37 -3.79 18.62
CA ALA A 2 -20.47 -4.42 17.31
C ALA A 2 -19.12 -4.35 16.59
N VAL A 3 -18.85 -5.34 15.76
CA VAL A 3 -17.71 -5.37 14.88
C VAL A 3 -18.23 -5.40 13.45
N VAL A 4 -17.76 -4.46 12.63
CA VAL A 4 -18.13 -4.38 11.23
C VAL A 4 -16.91 -4.77 10.39
N ASN A 5 -17.09 -5.77 9.53
CA ASN A 5 -16.05 -6.20 8.60
C ASN A 5 -16.45 -5.79 7.19
N GLN A 6 -15.51 -5.19 6.47
CA GLN A 6 -15.80 -4.66 5.15
C GLN A 6 -14.59 -4.83 4.24
N TYR A 7 -14.80 -5.44 3.08
CA TYR A 7 -13.76 -5.54 2.05
C TYR A 7 -13.73 -4.23 1.26
N LEU A 8 -12.53 -3.67 1.11
CA LEU A 8 -12.33 -2.37 0.47
C LEU A 8 -11.17 -2.43 -0.52
N PHE A 9 -11.18 -1.48 -1.43
CA PHE A 9 -10.14 -1.27 -2.41
C PHE A 9 -9.60 0.16 -2.31
N TYR A 10 -8.28 0.32 -2.40
CA TYR A 10 -7.65 1.63 -2.48
C TYR A 10 -6.68 1.64 -3.65
N GLY A 11 -6.78 2.66 -4.49
CA GLY A 11 -5.89 2.85 -5.62
C GLY A 11 -5.15 4.17 -5.52
N LYS A 12 -3.86 4.15 -5.83
CA LYS A 12 -3.01 5.34 -5.85
C LYS A 12 -2.16 5.31 -7.10
N SER A 13 -2.13 6.44 -7.83
CA SER A 13 -1.29 6.60 -9.00
C SER A 13 -0.28 7.70 -8.74
N THR A 14 0.98 7.49 -9.13
CA THR A 14 2.01 8.51 -8.99
C THR A 14 2.79 8.62 -10.29
N THR A 15 3.17 9.86 -10.65
CA THR A 15 3.95 10.17 -11.85
C THR A 15 5.28 10.85 -11.52
N SER A 16 5.63 10.92 -10.24
CA SER A 16 6.90 11.48 -9.78
C SER A 16 7.43 10.64 -8.63
N ALA A 17 8.74 10.67 -8.41
CA ALA A 17 9.34 10.03 -7.26
C ALA A 17 8.87 10.70 -5.98
N GLU A 18 8.45 9.90 -5.00
CA GLU A 18 7.88 10.38 -3.76
C GLU A 18 8.50 9.65 -2.57
N SER A 19 8.47 10.28 -1.40
CA SER A 19 9.09 9.74 -0.20
C SER A 19 8.08 9.72 0.95
N ASN A 20 7.89 8.56 1.57
CA ASN A 20 7.09 8.36 2.77
C ASN A 20 5.65 8.90 2.66
N VAL A 21 4.99 8.61 1.55
CA VAL A 21 3.61 9.03 1.31
C VAL A 21 2.65 8.01 1.91
N ALA A 22 1.68 8.50 2.68
CA ALA A 22 0.69 7.63 3.32
C ALA A 22 -0.23 6.97 2.28
N LEU A 23 -0.44 5.67 2.42
CA LEU A 23 -1.40 4.92 1.62
C LEU A 23 -2.66 4.66 2.43
N LEU A 24 -2.53 4.02 3.60
CA LEU A 24 -3.65 3.67 4.45
C LEU A 24 -3.32 4.02 5.89
N SER A 25 -4.29 4.58 6.61
CA SER A 25 -4.13 5.02 7.99
C SER A 25 -5.37 4.62 8.79
N PRO A 26 -5.42 3.39 9.31
CA PRO A 26 -6.59 2.98 10.09
C PRO A 26 -6.71 3.81 11.36
N ALA A 27 -7.95 4.12 11.74
CA ALA A 27 -8.25 4.78 13.00
C ALA A 27 -7.96 3.83 14.17
N VAL A 28 -7.94 4.37 15.39
CA VAL A 28 -7.58 3.57 16.57
C VAL A 28 -8.51 2.38 16.82
N ASN A 29 -9.76 2.45 16.34
CA ASN A 29 -10.72 1.36 16.46
C ASN A 29 -10.79 0.48 15.20
N GLU A 30 -9.86 0.67 14.27
CA GLU A 30 -9.82 -0.08 13.01
C GLU A 30 -8.56 -0.91 12.91
N THR A 31 -8.68 -2.05 12.23
CA THR A 31 -7.54 -2.87 11.84
C THR A 31 -7.74 -3.24 10.38
N PHE A 32 -6.73 -2.97 9.55
CA PHE A 32 -6.76 -3.34 8.14
C PHE A 32 -5.98 -4.63 7.95
N ILE A 33 -6.59 -5.62 7.32
CA ILE A 33 -5.88 -6.83 6.88
C ILE A 33 -5.69 -6.70 5.39
N ILE A 34 -4.45 -6.42 4.99
CA ILE A 34 -4.11 -6.21 3.59
C ILE A 34 -4.02 -7.57 2.91
N LYS A 35 -4.82 -7.77 1.88
CA LYS A 35 -4.87 -9.03 1.12
C LYS A 35 -3.95 -9.00 -0.08
N SER A 36 -3.76 -7.83 -0.69
CA SER A 36 -2.96 -7.68 -1.89
C SER A 36 -2.44 -6.26 -1.98
N ILE A 37 -1.17 -6.11 -2.33
CA ILE A 37 -0.57 -4.83 -2.74
C ILE A 37 0.05 -5.10 -4.11
N ARG A 38 -0.67 -4.75 -5.16
CA ARG A 38 -0.21 -4.93 -6.53
C ARG A 38 0.27 -3.60 -7.07
N VAL A 39 1.47 -3.59 -7.62
CA VAL A 39 2.07 -2.39 -8.18
C VAL A 39 2.31 -2.61 -9.66
N THR A 40 1.87 -1.66 -10.48
CA THR A 40 2.03 -1.73 -11.94
C THR A 40 2.90 -0.57 -12.40
N ASN A 41 3.99 -0.89 -13.09
CA ASN A 41 4.82 0.10 -13.76
C ASN A 41 4.30 0.29 -15.17
N LYS A 42 3.81 1.49 -15.48
CA LYS A 42 3.23 1.80 -16.79
C LYS A 42 4.26 2.30 -17.79
N SER A 43 5.52 2.40 -17.41
CA SER A 43 6.59 2.81 -18.30
C SER A 43 7.09 1.64 -19.13
N GLY A 44 7.29 1.87 -20.42
CA GLY A 44 7.91 0.90 -21.32
C GLY A 44 9.42 0.98 -21.37
N SER A 45 10.04 1.92 -20.66
CA SER A 45 11.49 2.17 -20.73
C SER A 45 12.17 2.35 -19.38
N ASN A 46 11.45 2.77 -18.35
CA ASN A 46 12.04 3.05 -17.04
C ASN A 46 11.74 1.95 -16.03
N THR A 47 12.67 1.72 -15.10
CA THR A 47 12.53 0.71 -14.06
C THR A 47 12.72 1.34 -12.68
N PRO A 48 11.72 2.12 -12.21
CA PRO A 48 11.80 2.71 -10.87
C PRO A 48 11.76 1.63 -9.79
N THR A 49 12.07 2.03 -8.57
CA THR A 49 11.96 1.15 -7.41
C THR A 49 10.86 1.64 -6.49
N ILE A 50 10.29 0.73 -5.71
CA ILE A 50 9.30 1.04 -4.69
C ILE A 50 9.68 0.40 -3.37
N SER A 51 9.41 1.10 -2.28
CA SER A 51 9.53 0.60 -0.91
C SER A 51 8.23 0.84 -0.18
N ILE A 52 7.79 -0.13 0.61
CA ILE A 52 6.57 -0.03 1.42
C ILE A 52 6.96 -0.25 2.88
N THR A 53 6.50 0.64 3.75
CA THR A 53 6.70 0.49 5.19
C THR A 53 5.35 0.39 5.90
N ASN A 54 5.29 -0.51 6.88
CA ASN A 54 4.18 -0.60 7.82
C ASN A 54 4.70 -0.07 9.15
N ASN A 55 4.28 1.13 9.50
CA ASN A 55 4.85 1.90 10.60
C ASN A 55 6.35 2.13 10.30
N ALA A 56 7.25 1.58 11.10
CA ALA A 56 8.69 1.72 10.91
C ALA A 56 9.33 0.52 10.19
N PHE A 57 8.55 -0.50 9.85
CA PHE A 57 9.08 -1.74 9.31
C PHE A 57 8.87 -1.84 7.80
N PHE A 58 9.90 -2.24 7.08
CA PHE A 58 9.79 -2.45 5.64
C PHE A 58 9.00 -3.72 5.36
N VAL A 59 7.96 -3.58 4.54
CA VAL A 59 7.23 -4.70 3.95
C VAL A 59 7.97 -5.15 2.70
N THR A 60 8.42 -4.17 1.91
CA THR A 60 9.32 -4.39 0.79
C THR A 60 10.30 -3.22 0.74
N HIS A 61 11.54 -3.50 0.33
CA HIS A 61 12.60 -2.49 0.32
C HIS A 61 13.28 -2.47 -1.03
N THR A 62 13.14 -1.35 -1.72
CA THR A 62 13.80 -1.10 -3.01
C THR A 62 13.50 -2.19 -4.05
N GLN A 63 12.22 -2.52 -4.19
CA GLN A 63 11.77 -3.48 -5.21
C GLN A 63 11.81 -2.81 -6.59
N THR A 64 12.60 -3.39 -7.50
CA THR A 64 12.65 -2.90 -8.88
C THR A 64 11.37 -3.27 -9.62
N LEU A 65 10.80 -2.30 -10.32
CA LEU A 65 9.59 -2.51 -11.11
C LEU A 65 9.97 -2.65 -12.58
N ALA A 66 9.78 -3.84 -13.12
CA ALA A 66 10.06 -4.10 -14.53
C ALA A 66 9.12 -3.30 -15.44
N THR A 67 9.57 -3.00 -16.65
CA THR A 67 8.79 -2.22 -17.60
C THR A 67 7.49 -2.94 -17.97
N ASN A 68 6.38 -2.18 -18.04
CA ASN A 68 5.05 -2.68 -18.42
C ASN A 68 4.61 -3.90 -17.59
N ALA A 69 5.04 -4.00 -16.33
CA ALA A 69 4.79 -5.17 -15.52
C ALA A 69 4.05 -4.82 -14.23
N SER A 70 3.31 -5.80 -13.74
CA SER A 70 2.68 -5.72 -12.42
C SER A 70 3.32 -6.75 -11.50
N VAL A 71 3.47 -6.40 -10.23
CA VAL A 71 4.03 -7.31 -9.23
C VAL A 71 3.20 -7.24 -7.95
N GLU A 72 3.00 -8.41 -7.34
CA GLU A 72 2.39 -8.51 -6.02
C GLU A 72 3.49 -8.37 -4.97
N LEU A 73 3.37 -7.39 -4.08
CA LEU A 73 4.42 -7.08 -3.10
C LEU A 73 4.31 -7.89 -1.82
N ILE A 74 3.17 -8.51 -1.55
CA ILE A 74 3.01 -9.34 -0.36
C ILE A 74 2.56 -10.74 -0.75
N SER A 75 3.14 -11.76 -0.13
CA SER A 75 2.76 -13.15 -0.36
C SER A 75 1.77 -13.67 0.69
N LEU A 76 1.70 -12.99 1.83
CA LEU A 76 0.81 -13.32 2.95
C LEU A 76 0.06 -12.07 3.39
N PRO A 77 -1.10 -12.20 4.01
CA PRO A 77 -1.82 -11.04 4.52
C PRO A 77 -0.97 -10.22 5.50
N LEU A 78 -1.08 -8.91 5.38
CA LEU A 78 -0.35 -7.96 6.21
C LEU A 78 -1.34 -7.23 7.11
N VAL A 79 -1.05 -7.17 8.41
CA VAL A 79 -1.90 -6.48 9.38
C VAL A 79 -1.39 -5.06 9.60
N VAL A 80 -2.27 -4.08 9.40
CA VAL A 80 -2.00 -2.68 9.73
C VAL A 80 -2.93 -2.28 10.86
N VAL A 81 -2.37 -2.13 12.06
CA VAL A 81 -3.18 -1.85 13.26
C VAL A 81 -3.54 -0.38 13.36
N GLY A 82 -4.61 -0.10 14.11
CA GLY A 82 -5.06 1.27 14.32
C GLY A 82 -3.98 2.16 14.90
N GLY A 83 -3.90 3.38 14.39
CA GLY A 83 -2.88 4.34 14.82
C GLY A 83 -1.55 4.23 14.10
N THR A 84 -1.36 3.24 13.24
CA THR A 84 -0.15 3.14 12.40
C THR A 84 -0.47 3.53 10.96
N VAL A 85 0.56 3.68 10.13
CA VAL A 85 0.40 4.15 8.75
C VAL A 85 1.18 3.25 7.80
N LEU A 86 0.51 2.81 6.74
CA LEU A 86 1.16 2.13 5.61
C LEU A 86 1.60 3.21 4.62
N LYS A 87 2.90 3.27 4.34
CA LYS A 87 3.49 4.31 3.48
C LYS A 87 4.27 3.69 2.35
N TYR A 88 4.48 4.48 1.29
CA TYR A 88 5.35 4.07 0.19
C TYR A 88 6.36 5.15 -0.15
N SER A 89 7.45 4.73 -0.78
CA SER A 89 8.44 5.61 -1.38
C SER A 89 8.80 5.06 -2.75
N THR A 90 8.98 5.93 -3.73
CA THR A 90 9.43 5.55 -5.06
C THR A 90 10.70 6.31 -5.39
N ALA A 91 11.59 5.68 -6.15
CA ALA A 91 12.84 6.27 -6.59
C ALA A 91 13.08 5.96 -8.06
N GLY A 92 13.80 6.84 -8.74
CA GLY A 92 14.04 6.73 -10.17
C GLY A 92 12.99 7.47 -10.98
N THR A 93 12.91 7.15 -12.25
CA THR A 93 12.02 7.84 -13.19
C THR A 93 10.67 7.13 -13.25
N VAL A 94 9.61 7.83 -12.86
CA VAL A 94 8.24 7.29 -12.86
C VAL A 94 7.32 8.05 -13.83
N THR A 95 7.86 8.58 -14.91
CA THR A 95 7.20 9.55 -15.80
C THR A 95 5.85 9.08 -16.34
N ASN A 96 5.73 7.80 -16.74
CA ASN A 96 4.46 7.26 -17.23
C ASN A 96 3.56 6.75 -16.12
N GLY A 97 4.05 6.78 -14.91
CA GLY A 97 3.28 6.48 -13.73
C GLY A 97 3.43 5.06 -13.20
N VAL A 98 3.23 4.97 -11.91
CA VAL A 98 3.16 3.71 -11.17
C VAL A 98 1.81 3.69 -10.47
N ASP A 99 1.06 2.61 -10.65
CA ASP A 99 -0.22 2.42 -9.99
C ASP A 99 -0.06 1.43 -8.85
N ILE A 100 -0.59 1.79 -7.68
CA ILE A 100 -0.61 0.93 -6.50
C ILE A 100 -2.06 0.57 -6.22
N ALA A 101 -2.37 -0.73 -6.24
CA ALA A 101 -3.72 -1.25 -6.01
C ALA A 101 -3.70 -2.11 -4.77
N ILE A 102 -4.51 -1.74 -3.77
CA ILE A 102 -4.55 -2.41 -2.48
C ILE A 102 -5.97 -2.94 -2.23
N SER A 103 -6.06 -4.24 -1.97
CA SER A 103 -7.31 -4.88 -1.53
C SER A 103 -7.14 -5.27 -0.07
N TYR A 104 -8.09 -4.90 0.75
CA TYR A 104 -7.96 -5.13 2.19
C TYR A 104 -9.31 -5.31 2.86
N LEU A 105 -9.27 -5.93 4.04
CA LEU A 105 -10.42 -6.09 4.92
C LEU A 105 -10.28 -5.08 6.06
N ASN A 106 -11.30 -4.25 6.25
CA ASN A 106 -11.36 -3.36 7.41
C ASN A 106 -12.18 -4.02 8.51
N ILE A 107 -11.56 -4.23 9.64
CA ILE A 107 -12.23 -4.71 10.85
C ILE A 107 -12.38 -3.51 11.77
N LYS A 108 -13.62 -3.03 11.91
CA LYS A 108 -13.90 -1.84 12.67
C LYS A 108 -14.77 -2.18 13.88
N LYS A 109 -14.30 -1.79 15.06
CA LYS A 109 -15.07 -1.92 16.30
C LYS A 109 -15.83 -0.63 16.55
N GLU A 110 -17.11 -0.76 16.90
CA GLU A 110 -17.88 0.40 17.33
C GLU A 110 -17.31 0.94 18.63
N VAL A 111 -17.16 2.26 18.69
CA VAL A 111 -16.76 2.93 19.93
C VAL A 111 -18.02 3.23 20.72
N THR A 112 -18.15 2.63 21.90
CA THR A 112 -19.24 2.92 22.80
C THR A 112 -18.78 3.94 23.84
N THR A 113 -19.57 4.96 24.01
CA THR A 113 -19.31 5.97 25.04
C THR A 113 -20.08 5.71 26.32
#